data_bb6b5d1f0f8d1d402a3a12cd49c46c9a
#
_entry.id   bb6b5d1f0f8d1d402a3a12cd49c46c9a
#
_cell.length_a   1.000
_cell.length_b   1.000
_cell.length_c   1.000
_cell.angle_alpha   90.00
_cell.angle_beta   90.00
_cell.angle_gamma   90.00
#
_symmetry.space_group_name_H-M   'P 1'
#
loop_
_entity.id
_entity.type
_entity.pdbx_description
1 polymer ?
#
loop_
_entity_poly.entity_id
_entity_poly.type
_entity_poly.pdbx_seq_one_letter_code
_entity_poly.pdbx_strand_id
1 'polypeptide(L)'
;IAHFAEVTPKDVENFKKKLDFHPDFKMVDTCAAEFEAHTPYYYSTYGAEDEVKPQGKGSVVVFGSGPIRIGQGIEFDYCSVHASWALRKAGKKSIVINNNPETVSTDFDTSDSLYFEPLTEQDVLEIIDKEKPEGVICQFGGQTAINLATPMAKRGIRIIGSSNESIDMAEDRERFDTLMGQLGIARQTERSEERFSRNAETDL
;
A
#
# COMPACT_ATOMS: atom_id res chain seq x y z
N ILE A 1 13.00 14.84 7.92
CA ILE A 1 13.01 16.33 7.86
C ILE A 1 12.19 16.86 9.04
N ALA A 2 10.90 16.52 9.19
CA ALA A 2 10.02 17.06 10.24
C ALA A 2 10.63 16.96 11.64
N HIS A 3 11.18 15.79 12.02
CA HIS A 3 11.83 15.55 13.29
C HIS A 3 13.04 16.48 13.52
N PHE A 4 13.91 16.63 12.52
CA PHE A 4 15.09 17.49 12.63
C PHE A 4 14.77 18.98 12.58
N ALA A 5 13.67 19.37 11.97
CA ALA A 5 13.21 20.75 11.88
C ALA A 5 12.26 21.14 13.02
N GLU A 6 11.95 20.20 13.94
CA GLU A 6 11.02 20.38 15.05
C GLU A 6 9.64 20.91 14.62
N VAL A 7 9.16 20.42 13.47
CA VAL A 7 7.85 20.75 12.88
C VAL A 7 7.03 19.48 12.67
N THR A 8 5.74 19.63 12.37
CA THR A 8 4.91 18.47 12.05
C THR A 8 5.14 17.97 10.61
N PRO A 9 4.89 16.68 10.31
CA PRO A 9 4.93 16.19 8.92
C PRO A 9 4.03 16.99 7.97
N LYS A 10 2.89 17.48 8.49
CA LYS A 10 1.95 18.33 7.73
C LYS A 10 2.53 19.69 7.38
N ASP A 11 3.36 20.27 8.24
CA ASP A 11 4.05 21.53 7.95
C ASP A 11 5.06 21.36 6.82
N VAL A 12 5.77 20.23 6.80
CA VAL A 12 6.69 19.87 5.69
C VAL A 12 5.92 19.69 4.39
N GLU A 13 4.80 18.97 4.42
CA GLU A 13 3.93 18.80 3.25
C GLU A 13 3.42 20.15 2.71
N ASN A 14 2.93 21.01 3.59
CA ASN A 14 2.47 22.34 3.23
C ASN A 14 3.59 23.21 2.65
N PHE A 15 4.80 23.07 3.16
CA PHE A 15 5.96 23.79 2.64
C PHE A 15 6.37 23.28 1.25
N LYS A 16 6.40 21.96 1.04
CA LYS A 16 6.61 21.34 -0.30
C LYS A 16 5.60 21.89 -1.31
N LYS A 17 4.30 21.89 -0.96
CA LYS A 17 3.24 22.42 -1.81
C LYS A 17 3.40 23.91 -2.14
N LYS A 18 3.85 24.73 -1.20
CA LYS A 18 4.11 26.17 -1.45
C LYS A 18 5.27 26.40 -2.43
N LEU A 19 6.23 25.49 -2.45
CA LEU A 19 7.37 25.56 -3.34
C LEU A 19 7.13 24.84 -4.69
N ASP A 20 5.96 24.25 -4.87
CA ASP A 20 5.67 23.34 -6.00
C ASP A 20 6.74 22.24 -6.15
N PHE A 21 7.19 21.72 -5.00
CA PHE A 21 8.27 20.76 -4.92
C PHE A 21 7.71 19.35 -4.79
N HIS A 22 7.66 18.67 -5.90
CA HIS A 22 7.18 17.29 -6.04
C HIS A 22 8.30 16.37 -6.54
N PRO A 23 8.26 15.06 -6.22
CA PRO A 23 9.15 14.12 -6.85
C PRO A 23 8.79 13.94 -8.31
N ASP A 24 9.82 13.77 -9.14
CA ASP A 24 9.72 13.22 -10.47
C ASP A 24 9.88 11.70 -10.42
N PHE A 25 9.35 10.99 -11.38
CA PHE A 25 9.46 9.55 -11.46
C PHE A 25 10.26 9.14 -12.69
N LYS A 26 11.30 8.35 -12.46
CA LYS A 26 12.17 7.80 -13.50
C LYS A 26 11.86 6.34 -13.72
N MET A 27 11.98 5.93 -14.98
CA MET A 27 11.93 4.51 -15.35
C MET A 27 13.24 3.82 -14.98
N VAL A 28 13.13 2.60 -14.46
CA VAL A 28 14.32 1.77 -14.21
C VAL A 28 14.89 1.31 -15.54
N ASP A 29 16.10 1.73 -15.86
CA ASP A 29 16.83 1.26 -17.03
C ASP A 29 17.37 -0.16 -16.79
N THR A 30 16.72 -1.15 -17.41
CA THR A 30 17.13 -2.56 -17.36
C THR A 30 18.07 -2.95 -18.50
N CYS A 31 18.42 -1.99 -19.39
CA CYS A 31 19.22 -2.22 -20.59
C CYS A 31 20.59 -1.57 -20.52
N ALA A 32 21.00 -1.03 -19.37
CA ALA A 32 22.29 -0.37 -19.15
C ALA A 32 22.60 0.72 -20.20
N ALA A 33 21.60 1.45 -20.64
CA ALA A 33 21.65 2.46 -21.70
C ALA A 33 22.14 1.97 -23.08
N GLU A 34 22.22 0.65 -23.30
CA GLU A 34 22.53 0.10 -24.63
C GLU A 34 21.32 0.15 -25.56
N PHE A 35 20.12 0.06 -25.01
CA PHE A 35 18.85 0.15 -25.74
C PHE A 35 17.84 0.96 -24.90
N GLU A 36 16.80 1.48 -25.55
CA GLU A 36 15.70 2.12 -24.86
C GLU A 36 14.95 1.08 -23.97
N ALA A 37 14.92 1.33 -22.67
CA ALA A 37 14.19 0.49 -21.74
C ALA A 37 12.68 0.72 -21.88
N HIS A 38 11.91 -0.38 -21.93
CA HIS A 38 10.45 -0.37 -21.98
C HIS A 38 9.85 -1.11 -20.79
N THR A 39 10.40 -0.86 -19.60
CA THR A 39 9.93 -1.50 -18.37
C THR A 39 8.85 -0.65 -17.70
N PRO A 40 7.82 -1.27 -17.08
CA PRO A 40 6.80 -0.54 -16.32
C PRO A 40 7.29 -0.15 -14.92
N TYR A 41 8.59 -0.07 -14.67
CA TYR A 41 9.20 0.12 -13.36
C TYR A 41 9.62 1.56 -13.13
N TYR A 42 9.11 2.15 -12.06
CA TYR A 42 9.36 3.54 -11.71
C TYR A 42 9.88 3.68 -10.28
N TYR A 43 10.68 4.70 -10.06
CA TYR A 43 11.15 5.14 -8.74
C TYR A 43 11.13 6.66 -8.67
N SER A 44 10.96 7.19 -7.47
CA SER A 44 10.96 8.63 -7.23
C SER A 44 12.37 9.22 -7.16
N THR A 45 12.52 10.44 -7.65
CA THR A 45 13.74 11.25 -7.56
C THR A 45 13.35 12.73 -7.48
N TYR A 46 14.33 13.60 -7.28
CA TYR A 46 14.11 15.04 -7.25
C TYR A 46 15.05 15.76 -8.20
N GLY A 47 14.51 16.74 -8.96
CA GLY A 47 15.29 17.56 -9.87
C GLY A 47 15.68 16.87 -11.17
N ALA A 48 14.89 15.92 -11.64
CA ALA A 48 15.05 15.21 -12.90
C ALA A 48 13.85 15.45 -13.83
N GLU A 49 13.94 14.99 -15.05
CA GLU A 49 12.80 14.91 -15.96
C GLU A 49 11.89 13.75 -15.57
N ASP A 50 10.59 13.97 -15.62
CA ASP A 50 9.58 12.96 -15.33
C ASP A 50 9.34 12.08 -16.56
N GLU A 51 9.50 10.77 -16.40
CA GLU A 51 9.34 9.78 -17.46
C GLU A 51 8.00 9.05 -17.41
N VAL A 52 7.21 9.28 -16.36
CA VAL A 52 5.90 8.63 -16.21
C VAL A 52 4.87 9.24 -17.14
N LYS A 53 4.18 8.37 -17.87
CA LYS A 53 2.94 8.69 -18.58
C LYS A 53 1.76 8.19 -17.74
N PRO A 54 1.06 9.07 -17.00
CA PRO A 54 0.01 8.64 -16.06
C PRO A 54 -1.06 7.79 -16.74
N GLN A 55 -1.48 6.71 -16.10
CA GLN A 55 -2.56 5.84 -16.60
C GLN A 55 -3.94 6.50 -16.46
N GLY A 56 -4.10 7.43 -15.51
CA GLY A 56 -5.29 8.25 -15.35
C GLY A 56 -6.54 7.50 -14.87
N LYS A 57 -7.70 8.10 -15.12
CA LYS A 57 -8.99 7.50 -14.80
C LYS A 57 -9.18 6.21 -15.60
N GLY A 58 -9.46 5.12 -14.91
CA GLY A 58 -9.54 3.77 -15.51
C GLY A 58 -8.39 2.89 -15.00
N SER A 59 -7.46 3.45 -14.26
CA SER A 59 -6.45 2.71 -13.49
C SER A 59 -6.87 2.54 -12.03
N VAL A 60 -6.33 1.51 -11.38
CA VAL A 60 -6.51 1.20 -9.97
C VAL A 60 -5.17 0.87 -9.37
N VAL A 61 -4.87 1.46 -8.22
CA VAL A 61 -3.65 1.16 -7.46
C VAL A 61 -3.89 -0.06 -6.57
N VAL A 62 -2.96 -0.99 -6.58
CA VAL A 62 -2.89 -2.14 -5.67
C VAL A 62 -1.68 -1.95 -4.77
N PHE A 63 -1.90 -1.84 -3.47
CA PHE A 63 -0.80 -1.81 -2.52
C PHE A 63 -0.26 -3.22 -2.29
N GLY A 64 1.04 -3.38 -2.50
CA GLY A 64 1.75 -4.60 -2.19
C GLY A 64 1.95 -4.78 -0.68
N SER A 65 2.62 -5.86 -0.32
CA SER A 65 2.86 -6.22 1.09
C SER A 65 4.07 -5.50 1.73
N GLY A 66 4.90 -4.88 0.91
CA GLY A 66 6.20 -4.41 1.38
C GLY A 66 7.12 -5.58 1.77
N PRO A 67 8.11 -5.34 2.63
CA PRO A 67 8.97 -6.40 3.14
C PRO A 67 8.17 -7.43 3.93
N ILE A 68 8.38 -8.72 3.62
CA ILE A 68 7.74 -9.83 4.33
C ILE A 68 8.22 -9.84 5.79
N ARG A 69 7.30 -9.88 6.72
CA ARG A 69 7.58 -9.95 8.16
C ARG A 69 7.57 -11.40 8.64
N ILE A 70 8.24 -11.66 9.77
CA ILE A 70 8.18 -12.97 10.43
C ILE A 70 6.72 -13.34 10.70
N GLY A 71 6.31 -14.55 10.30
CA GLY A 71 4.94 -15.02 10.43
C GLY A 71 4.02 -14.68 9.26
N GLN A 72 4.50 -13.92 8.26
CA GLN A 72 3.81 -13.70 6.99
C GLN A 72 4.37 -14.62 5.92
N GLY A 73 3.51 -15.13 5.06
CA GLY A 73 3.88 -15.90 3.89
C GLY A 73 3.68 -15.12 2.58
N ILE A 74 3.75 -15.83 1.47
CA ILE A 74 3.61 -15.25 0.11
C ILE A 74 2.15 -14.97 -0.26
N GLU A 75 1.19 -15.27 0.60
CA GLU A 75 -0.25 -15.11 0.34
C GLU A 75 -0.63 -13.67 -0.02
N PHE A 76 0.01 -12.68 0.59
CA PHE A 76 -0.25 -11.28 0.29
C PHE A 76 0.26 -10.88 -1.10
N ASP A 77 1.43 -11.40 -1.49
CA ASP A 77 1.95 -11.19 -2.83
C ASP A 77 1.07 -11.86 -3.88
N TYR A 78 0.68 -13.11 -3.64
CA TYR A 78 -0.27 -13.86 -4.47
C TYR A 78 -1.59 -13.09 -4.65
N CYS A 79 -2.17 -12.55 -3.58
CA CYS A 79 -3.40 -11.77 -3.65
C CYS A 79 -3.21 -10.48 -4.46
N SER A 80 -2.08 -9.79 -4.34
CA SER A 80 -1.76 -8.59 -5.10
C SER A 80 -1.61 -8.88 -6.59
N VAL A 81 -0.96 -9.99 -6.96
CA VAL A 81 -0.85 -10.46 -8.35
C VAL A 81 -2.23 -10.75 -8.93
N HIS A 82 -3.06 -11.51 -8.21
CA HIS A 82 -4.40 -11.85 -8.68
C HIS A 82 -5.32 -10.62 -8.78
N ALA A 83 -5.17 -9.65 -7.89
CA ALA A 83 -5.88 -8.37 -7.99
C ALA A 83 -5.50 -7.62 -9.27
N SER A 84 -4.21 -7.55 -9.58
CA SER A 84 -3.69 -6.93 -10.80
C SER A 84 -4.25 -7.61 -12.06
N TRP A 85 -4.20 -8.94 -12.11
CA TRP A 85 -4.75 -9.70 -13.23
C TRP A 85 -6.27 -9.56 -13.37
N ALA A 86 -7.01 -9.52 -12.25
CA ALA A 86 -8.44 -9.30 -12.26
C ALA A 86 -8.81 -7.92 -12.80
N LEU A 87 -8.06 -6.88 -12.45
CA LEU A 87 -8.21 -5.53 -12.99
C LEU A 87 -7.98 -5.50 -14.49
N ARG A 88 -6.88 -6.08 -14.97
CA ARG A 88 -6.59 -6.19 -16.41
C ARG A 88 -7.67 -6.94 -17.16
N LYS A 89 -8.18 -8.06 -16.61
CA LYS A 89 -9.31 -8.80 -17.18
C LYS A 89 -10.60 -8.00 -17.22
N ALA A 90 -10.79 -7.08 -16.27
CA ALA A 90 -11.93 -6.15 -16.25
C ALA A 90 -11.72 -4.92 -17.15
N GLY A 91 -10.66 -4.86 -17.94
CA GLY A 91 -10.33 -3.74 -18.83
C GLY A 91 -9.81 -2.50 -18.08
N LYS A 92 -9.35 -2.65 -16.84
CA LYS A 92 -8.72 -1.60 -16.04
C LYS A 92 -7.21 -1.72 -16.12
N LYS A 93 -6.52 -0.60 -15.98
CA LYS A 93 -5.07 -0.58 -15.79
C LYS A 93 -4.74 -0.82 -14.34
N SER A 94 -3.75 -1.67 -14.08
CA SER A 94 -3.28 -1.96 -12.73
C SER A 94 -1.95 -1.25 -12.47
N ILE A 95 -1.89 -0.56 -11.34
CA ILE A 95 -0.69 0.10 -10.83
C ILE A 95 -0.34 -0.58 -9.51
N VAL A 96 0.84 -1.17 -9.40
CA VAL A 96 1.32 -1.75 -8.15
C VAL A 96 2.30 -0.79 -7.48
N ILE A 97 2.18 -0.62 -6.17
CA ILE A 97 3.17 0.06 -5.34
C ILE A 97 3.72 -0.96 -4.36
N ASN A 98 5.00 -1.29 -4.47
CA ASN A 98 5.66 -2.25 -3.58
C ASN A 98 7.16 -1.98 -3.56
N ASN A 99 7.80 -2.15 -2.41
CA ASN A 99 9.24 -1.98 -2.24
C ASN A 99 9.98 -3.30 -1.97
N ASN A 100 9.34 -4.43 -2.23
CA ASN A 100 10.00 -5.74 -2.18
C ASN A 100 10.28 -6.25 -3.60
N PRO A 101 11.52 -6.20 -4.08
CA PRO A 101 11.85 -6.58 -5.45
C PRO A 101 11.87 -8.09 -5.69
N GLU A 102 11.77 -8.91 -4.63
CA GLU A 102 11.85 -10.37 -4.71
C GLU A 102 10.48 -11.05 -4.65
N THR A 103 9.45 -10.42 -5.22
CA THR A 103 8.08 -10.94 -5.23
C THR A 103 7.49 -10.92 -6.64
N VAL A 104 6.52 -11.80 -6.92
CA VAL A 104 5.88 -11.92 -8.24
C VAL A 104 5.05 -10.67 -8.58
N SER A 105 4.52 -9.96 -7.58
CA SER A 105 3.81 -8.70 -7.83
C SER A 105 4.71 -7.61 -8.42
N THR A 106 6.02 -7.75 -8.29
CA THR A 106 7.01 -6.83 -8.85
C THR A 106 7.64 -7.32 -10.15
N ASP A 107 7.14 -8.42 -10.73
CA ASP A 107 7.56 -8.87 -12.05
C ASP A 107 7.01 -7.94 -13.16
N PHE A 108 7.80 -7.79 -14.22
CA PHE A 108 7.55 -6.81 -15.30
C PHE A 108 6.23 -7.02 -16.05
N ASP A 109 5.65 -8.20 -16.02
CA ASP A 109 4.42 -8.58 -16.73
C ASP A 109 3.18 -8.63 -15.83
N THR A 110 3.34 -8.43 -14.53
CA THR A 110 2.25 -8.54 -13.56
C THR A 110 1.30 -7.35 -13.60
N SER A 111 1.82 -6.13 -13.69
CA SER A 111 1.04 -4.90 -13.71
C SER A 111 1.35 -4.02 -14.93
N ASP A 112 0.51 -2.99 -15.16
CA ASP A 112 0.75 -2.01 -16.22
C ASP A 112 1.78 -0.94 -15.79
N SER A 113 1.90 -0.69 -14.49
CA SER A 113 2.91 0.19 -13.89
C SER A 113 3.27 -0.32 -12.51
N LEU A 114 4.56 -0.30 -12.18
CA LEU A 114 5.08 -0.66 -10.87
C LEU A 114 5.93 0.48 -10.32
N TYR A 115 5.61 0.92 -9.12
CA TYR A 115 6.40 1.89 -8.36
C TYR A 115 7.16 1.18 -7.25
N PHE A 116 8.50 1.22 -7.34
CA PHE A 116 9.38 0.74 -6.28
C PHE A 116 9.51 1.81 -5.20
N GLU A 117 8.45 1.99 -4.42
CA GLU A 117 8.40 3.00 -3.39
C GLU A 117 7.94 2.43 -2.05
N PRO A 118 8.37 3.03 -0.95
CA PRO A 118 7.89 2.65 0.37
C PRO A 118 6.37 2.82 0.47
N LEU A 119 5.74 1.90 1.21
CA LEU A 119 4.30 1.98 1.50
C LEU A 119 4.05 2.92 2.70
N THR A 120 4.51 4.17 2.57
CA THR A 120 4.21 5.25 3.52
C THR A 120 3.09 6.14 2.98
N GLU A 121 2.37 6.82 3.85
CA GLU A 121 1.30 7.73 3.42
C GLU A 121 1.83 8.78 2.42
N GLN A 122 3.01 9.34 2.69
CA GLN A 122 3.58 10.41 1.87
C GLN A 122 3.94 9.91 0.47
N ASP A 123 4.70 8.82 0.37
CA ASP A 123 5.19 8.31 -0.93
C ASP A 123 4.03 7.83 -1.81
N VAL A 124 3.07 7.14 -1.18
CA VAL A 124 1.86 6.66 -1.87
C VAL A 124 1.00 7.81 -2.40
N LEU A 125 0.86 8.91 -1.65
CA LEU A 125 0.09 10.07 -2.08
C LEU A 125 0.73 10.78 -3.29
N GLU A 126 2.06 10.92 -3.34
CA GLU A 126 2.75 11.50 -4.50
C GLU A 126 2.47 10.70 -5.78
N ILE A 127 2.44 9.36 -5.68
CA ILE A 127 2.11 8.49 -6.80
C ILE A 127 0.63 8.62 -7.20
N ILE A 128 -0.28 8.65 -6.23
CA ILE A 128 -1.72 8.81 -6.49
C ILE A 128 -2.02 10.17 -7.12
N ASP A 129 -1.37 11.23 -6.64
CA ASP A 129 -1.51 12.57 -7.19
C ASP A 129 -0.95 12.64 -8.63
N LYS A 130 0.07 11.86 -8.95
CA LYS A 130 0.63 11.73 -10.30
C LYS A 130 -0.27 10.93 -11.21
N GLU A 131 -0.66 9.74 -10.80
CA GLU A 131 -1.39 8.77 -11.62
C GLU A 131 -2.89 9.08 -11.74
N LYS A 132 -3.48 9.74 -10.75
CA LYS A 132 -4.92 10.06 -10.67
C LYS A 132 -5.83 8.85 -10.94
N PRO A 133 -5.63 7.74 -10.22
CA PRO A 133 -6.38 6.51 -10.41
C PRO A 133 -7.86 6.68 -10.04
N GLU A 134 -8.68 5.72 -10.43
CA GLU A 134 -10.09 5.63 -9.99
C GLU A 134 -10.22 5.35 -8.49
N GLY A 135 -9.25 4.65 -7.91
CA GLY A 135 -9.19 4.30 -6.50
C GLY A 135 -8.05 3.36 -6.18
N VAL A 136 -8.02 2.90 -4.93
CA VAL A 136 -6.95 2.05 -4.40
C VAL A 136 -7.50 0.79 -3.75
N ILE A 137 -6.75 -0.30 -3.79
CA ILE A 137 -7.02 -1.58 -3.12
C ILE A 137 -5.99 -1.75 -2.01
N CYS A 138 -6.46 -1.82 -0.74
CA CYS A 138 -5.60 -1.89 0.45
C CYS A 138 -5.59 -3.28 1.10
N GLN A 139 -6.59 -4.12 0.89
CA GLN A 139 -6.83 -5.33 1.68
C GLN A 139 -5.91 -6.51 1.36
N PHE A 140 -5.12 -6.44 0.27
CA PHE A 140 -4.31 -7.58 -0.18
C PHE A 140 -2.84 -7.53 0.24
N GLY A 141 -2.35 -6.38 0.67
CA GLY A 141 -0.95 -6.19 1.05
C GLY A 141 -0.63 -6.39 2.54
N GLY A 142 -1.50 -7.07 3.29
CA GLY A 142 -1.34 -7.28 4.72
C GLY A 142 -1.40 -5.99 5.53
N GLN A 143 -0.89 -6.01 6.76
CA GLN A 143 -1.00 -4.89 7.71
C GLN A 143 -0.41 -3.58 7.17
N THR A 144 0.68 -3.65 6.41
CA THR A 144 1.31 -2.45 5.84
C THR A 144 0.36 -1.70 4.91
N ALA A 145 -0.32 -2.43 4.02
CA ALA A 145 -1.29 -1.85 3.09
C ALA A 145 -2.60 -1.45 3.78
N ILE A 146 -3.09 -2.26 4.71
CA ILE A 146 -4.32 -2.00 5.46
C ILE A 146 -4.20 -0.71 6.27
N ASN A 147 -3.04 -0.44 6.88
CA ASN A 147 -2.80 0.78 7.63
C ASN A 147 -2.91 2.06 6.78
N LEU A 148 -2.80 1.95 5.45
CA LEU A 148 -2.98 3.08 4.54
C LEU A 148 -4.47 3.37 4.22
N ALA A 149 -5.40 2.46 4.51
CA ALA A 149 -6.81 2.63 4.16
C ALA A 149 -7.41 3.90 4.79
N THR A 150 -7.25 4.08 6.10
CA THR A 150 -7.79 5.25 6.81
C THR A 150 -7.14 6.57 6.36
N PRO A 151 -5.81 6.70 6.22
CA PRO A 151 -5.19 7.88 5.61
C PRO A 151 -5.72 8.20 4.22
N MET A 152 -5.86 7.21 3.34
CA MET A 152 -6.37 7.41 1.98
C MET A 152 -7.84 7.88 1.99
N ALA A 153 -8.69 7.24 2.80
CA ALA A 153 -10.09 7.63 2.94
C ALA A 153 -10.25 9.08 3.46
N LYS A 154 -9.44 9.50 4.45
CA LYS A 154 -9.42 10.89 4.96
C LYS A 154 -9.03 11.92 3.91
N ARG A 155 -8.27 11.52 2.88
CA ARG A 155 -7.88 12.37 1.74
C ARG A 155 -8.92 12.33 0.61
N GLY A 156 -10.04 11.60 0.78
CA GLY A 156 -11.08 11.46 -0.22
C GLY A 156 -10.74 10.50 -1.36
N ILE A 157 -9.69 9.69 -1.20
CA ILE A 157 -9.31 8.66 -2.16
C ILE A 157 -10.25 7.47 -1.98
N ARG A 158 -10.82 7.00 -3.10
CA ARG A 158 -11.76 5.88 -3.09
C ARG A 158 -11.06 4.57 -2.77
N ILE A 159 -11.50 3.88 -1.72
CA ILE A 159 -11.10 2.51 -1.43
C ILE A 159 -11.98 1.55 -2.23
N ILE A 160 -11.37 0.67 -3.01
CA ILE A 160 -12.05 -0.35 -3.81
C ILE A 160 -11.97 -1.69 -3.09
N GLY A 161 -13.07 -2.42 -3.05
CA GLY A 161 -13.21 -3.67 -2.30
C GLY A 161 -13.91 -3.42 -0.96
N SER A 162 -13.29 -3.82 0.15
CA SER A 162 -13.84 -3.56 1.48
C SER A 162 -13.80 -2.07 1.80
N SER A 163 -14.88 -1.53 2.36
CA SER A 163 -14.93 -0.14 2.77
C SER A 163 -13.94 0.14 3.92
N ASN A 164 -13.48 1.39 4.04
CA ASN A 164 -12.62 1.77 5.16
C ASN A 164 -13.28 1.47 6.51
N GLU A 165 -14.59 1.67 6.64
CA GLU A 165 -15.32 1.36 7.86
C GLU A 165 -15.34 -0.15 8.16
N SER A 166 -15.50 -1.01 7.14
CA SER A 166 -15.46 -2.45 7.31
C SER A 166 -14.06 -2.94 7.69
N ILE A 167 -13.03 -2.34 7.12
CA ILE A 167 -11.63 -2.63 7.46
C ILE A 167 -11.36 -2.24 8.92
N ASP A 168 -11.70 -1.02 9.31
CA ASP A 168 -11.51 -0.50 10.65
C ASP A 168 -12.30 -1.32 11.70
N MET A 169 -13.52 -1.74 11.36
CA MET A 169 -14.33 -2.61 12.21
C MET A 169 -13.70 -4.00 12.40
N ALA A 170 -13.04 -4.54 11.38
CA ALA A 170 -12.39 -5.85 11.45
C ALA A 170 -11.04 -5.79 12.20
N GLU A 171 -10.33 -4.66 12.10
CA GLU A 171 -9.03 -4.47 12.74
C GLU A 171 -9.12 -4.02 14.20
N ASP A 172 -10.15 -3.26 14.56
CA ASP A 172 -10.39 -2.83 15.93
C ASP A 172 -11.05 -3.94 16.75
N ARG A 173 -10.34 -4.45 17.74
CA ARG A 173 -10.77 -5.58 18.56
C ARG A 173 -12.10 -5.31 19.28
N GLU A 174 -12.29 -4.11 19.83
CA GLU A 174 -13.51 -3.79 20.59
C GLU A 174 -14.71 -3.68 19.66
N ARG A 175 -14.54 -3.06 18.51
CA ARG A 175 -15.57 -2.94 17.47
C ARG A 175 -15.93 -4.30 16.89
N PHE A 176 -14.93 -5.12 16.58
CA PHE A 176 -15.13 -6.50 16.11
C PHE A 176 -15.88 -7.36 17.15
N ASP A 177 -15.47 -7.28 18.41
CA ASP A 177 -16.11 -7.99 19.51
C ASP A 177 -17.57 -7.58 19.69
N THR A 178 -17.87 -6.31 19.58
CA THR A 178 -19.23 -5.78 19.65
C THR A 178 -20.08 -6.33 18.49
N LEU A 179 -19.55 -6.33 17.28
CA LEU A 179 -20.21 -6.86 16.09
C LEU A 179 -20.51 -8.37 16.24
N MET A 180 -19.52 -9.16 16.67
CA MET A 180 -19.72 -10.60 16.90
C MET A 180 -20.79 -10.87 17.93
N GLY A 181 -20.83 -10.08 19.02
CA GLY A 181 -21.89 -10.17 20.03
C GLY A 181 -23.28 -9.86 19.48
N GLN A 182 -23.42 -8.84 18.65
CA GLN A 182 -24.69 -8.49 17.99
C GLN A 182 -25.18 -9.58 17.03
N LEU A 183 -24.25 -10.25 16.36
CA LEU A 183 -24.56 -11.35 15.43
C LEU A 183 -24.77 -12.70 16.12
N GLY A 184 -24.54 -12.80 17.42
CA GLY A 184 -24.61 -14.05 18.16
C GLY A 184 -23.53 -15.07 17.78
N ILE A 185 -22.42 -14.61 17.20
CA ILE A 185 -21.30 -15.47 16.79
C ILE A 185 -20.38 -15.68 17.99
N ALA A 186 -20.09 -16.96 18.30
CA ALA A 186 -19.17 -17.31 19.36
C ALA A 186 -17.75 -16.83 19.04
N ARG A 187 -17.08 -16.21 20.02
CA ARG A 187 -15.73 -15.71 19.94
C ARG A 187 -14.85 -16.27 21.05
N GLN A 188 -13.54 -16.27 20.85
CA GLN A 188 -12.60 -16.53 21.94
C GLN A 188 -12.68 -15.37 22.96
N THR A 189 -13.03 -15.69 24.18
CA THR A 189 -12.96 -14.74 25.30
C THR A 189 -11.52 -14.69 25.84
N GLU A 190 -11.15 -13.60 26.50
CA GLU A 190 -9.79 -13.26 27.01
C GLU A 190 -9.09 -14.36 27.88
N ARG A 191 -9.77 -15.44 28.21
CA ARG A 191 -9.18 -16.58 28.98
C ARG A 191 -7.96 -17.23 28.29
N SER A 192 -7.72 -17.00 26.98
CA SER A 192 -6.56 -17.59 26.30
C SER A 192 -5.26 -16.84 26.60
N GLU A 193 -5.30 -15.53 26.81
CA GLU A 193 -4.10 -14.73 27.12
C GLU A 193 -3.60 -14.97 28.55
N GLU A 194 -4.51 -15.13 29.50
CA GLU A 194 -4.14 -15.52 30.86
C GLU A 194 -3.50 -16.93 30.96
N ARG A 195 -3.88 -17.85 30.07
CA ARG A 195 -3.23 -19.18 30.01
C ARG A 195 -1.83 -19.13 29.44
N PHE A 196 -1.58 -18.32 28.41
CA PHE A 196 -0.24 -18.15 27.85
C PHE A 196 0.70 -17.42 28.81
N SER A 197 0.22 -16.41 29.52
CA SER A 197 1.00 -15.71 30.55
C SER A 197 1.37 -16.62 31.72
N ARG A 198 0.43 -17.45 32.21
CA ARG A 198 0.73 -18.38 33.31
C ARG A 198 1.69 -19.51 32.94
N ASN A 199 1.67 -19.97 31.71
CA ASN A 199 2.62 -21.02 31.27
C ASN A 199 4.04 -20.46 31.08
N ALA A 200 4.19 -19.18 30.74
CA ALA A 200 5.49 -18.52 30.63
C ALA A 200 6.14 -18.23 31.99
N GLU A 201 5.35 -18.12 33.09
CA GLU A 201 5.86 -17.93 34.45
C GLU A 201 6.21 -19.21 35.19
N THR A 202 5.79 -20.38 34.68
CA THR A 202 6.04 -21.70 35.34
C THR A 202 7.22 -22.48 34.77
N ASP A 203 7.87 -22.00 33.69
CA ASP A 203 9.04 -22.63 33.07
C ASP A 203 10.37 -21.88 33.33
N LEU A 204 10.47 -21.18 34.48
CA LEU A 204 11.72 -20.60 35.02
C LEU A 204 12.18 -21.28 36.31
#